data_61e714edab4ae371817b789abf7f48fc
#
_entry.id   61e714edab4ae371817b789abf7f48fc
#
_cell.length_a   1.000
_cell.length_b   1.000
_cell.length_c   1.000
_cell.angle_alpha   90.00
_cell.angle_beta   90.00
_cell.angle_gamma   90.00
#
_symmetry.space_group_name_H-M   'P 1'
#
loop_
_entity.id
_entity.type
_entity.pdbx_description
1 polymer ?
#
loop_
_entity_poly.entity_id
_entity_poly.type
_entity_poly.pdbx_seq_one_letter_code
_entity_poly.pdbx_strand_id
1 'polypeptide(L)'
;MSEKELTFWDHLDELRRVLFRVLGVWFVLAIGYFIAMPYLFDNVILAPCHNDFIFYDLLRWIGQRLDLQDEFFTQEFHVKLVNINLAAPFFVHMSTAFWMSVVTAAPYFFYEIWRFVSPALYPNERKGVRKALGIGTVMFFIGVLLGYFMVYPLTLRFLSTYQLSAAIENQMSLNSYIDNFMMLVLCMGLAFELPLVTWLLSLLGLVHKTFLRKYRRHAVVIIVIASAIITPTGDPFTLTVVAVPLYLLYELSILMIKDKKTDDEAEEVETEE
;
A
#
# COMPACT_ATOMS: atom_id res chain seq x y z
N MET A 1 9.87 -16.97 37.68
CA MET A 1 9.65 -17.90 36.55
C MET A 1 10.77 -17.61 35.59
N SER A 2 11.70 -18.55 35.39
CA SER A 2 12.85 -18.36 34.51
C SER A 2 12.36 -18.13 33.09
N GLU A 3 12.69 -16.98 32.49
CA GLU A 3 12.56 -16.77 31.06
C GLU A 3 13.41 -17.85 30.38
N LYS A 4 12.76 -18.79 29.70
CA LYS A 4 13.46 -19.75 28.85
C LYS A 4 14.16 -18.93 27.78
N GLU A 5 15.46 -18.84 27.84
CA GLU A 5 16.24 -18.35 26.70
C GLU A 5 15.91 -19.24 25.50
N LEU A 6 15.19 -18.68 24.54
CA LEU A 6 14.83 -19.37 23.32
C LEU A 6 16.11 -19.63 22.54
N THR A 7 16.43 -20.86 22.28
CA THR A 7 17.56 -21.21 21.40
C THR A 7 17.26 -20.76 19.96
N PHE A 8 18.28 -20.53 19.18
CA PHE A 8 18.13 -20.19 17.74
C PHE A 8 17.19 -21.19 17.00
N TRP A 9 17.29 -22.45 17.33
CA TRP A 9 16.45 -23.52 16.75
C TRP A 9 14.97 -23.41 17.17
N ASP A 10 14.70 -23.04 18.42
CA ASP A 10 13.33 -22.80 18.89
C ASP A 10 12.69 -21.62 18.15
N HIS A 11 13.48 -20.59 17.85
CA HIS A 11 13.02 -19.41 17.10
C HIS A 11 12.70 -19.75 15.64
N LEU A 12 13.51 -20.61 14.98
CA LEU A 12 13.23 -21.11 13.63
C LEU A 12 11.96 -21.98 13.59
N ASP A 13 11.76 -22.83 14.59
CA ASP A 13 10.55 -23.64 14.68
C ASP A 13 9.28 -22.79 14.89
N GLU A 14 9.37 -21.72 15.66
CA GLU A 14 8.24 -20.79 15.80
C GLU A 14 7.98 -20.02 14.51
N LEU A 15 9.03 -19.55 13.80
CA LEU A 15 8.89 -18.93 12.48
C LEU A 15 8.19 -19.85 11.48
N ARG A 16 8.57 -21.13 11.45
CA ARG A 16 7.91 -22.13 10.61
C ARG A 16 6.42 -22.28 10.94
N ARG A 17 6.08 -22.32 12.24
CA ARG A 17 4.68 -22.40 12.68
C ARG A 17 3.87 -21.16 12.29
N VAL A 18 4.45 -19.98 12.45
CA VAL A 18 3.84 -18.71 12.00
C VAL A 18 3.56 -18.76 10.50
N LEU A 19 4.55 -19.15 9.70
CA LEU A 19 4.41 -19.25 8.25
C LEU A 19 3.27 -20.18 7.85
N PHE A 20 3.20 -21.39 8.44
CA PHE A 20 2.11 -22.35 8.13
C PHE A 20 0.73 -21.82 8.56
N ARG A 21 0.63 -21.12 9.69
CA ARG A 21 -0.65 -20.50 10.11
C ARG A 21 -1.09 -19.40 9.14
N VAL A 22 -0.17 -18.52 8.75
CA VAL A 22 -0.46 -17.45 7.78
C VAL A 22 -0.87 -18.03 6.43
N LEU A 23 -0.11 -18.99 5.91
CA LEU A 23 -0.43 -19.65 4.65
C LEU A 23 -1.78 -20.40 4.70
N GLY A 24 -2.10 -21.03 5.84
CA GLY A 24 -3.38 -21.71 6.03
C GLY A 24 -4.56 -20.73 5.98
N VAL A 25 -4.49 -19.62 6.72
CA VAL A 25 -5.54 -18.58 6.71
C VAL A 25 -5.66 -17.95 5.33
N TRP A 26 -4.53 -17.60 4.72
CA TRP A 26 -4.52 -17.06 3.38
C TRP A 26 -5.16 -17.99 2.34
N PHE A 27 -4.85 -19.30 2.39
CA PHE A 27 -5.41 -20.30 1.47
C PHE A 27 -6.93 -20.45 1.63
N VAL A 28 -7.43 -20.45 2.88
CA VAL A 28 -8.88 -20.48 3.15
C VAL A 28 -9.56 -19.23 2.58
N LEU A 29 -8.96 -18.05 2.78
CA LEU A 29 -9.47 -16.79 2.20
C LEU A 29 -9.43 -16.83 0.67
N ALA A 30 -8.36 -17.37 0.06
CA ALA A 30 -8.25 -17.50 -1.39
C ALA A 30 -9.37 -18.36 -1.99
N ILE A 31 -9.71 -19.48 -1.34
CA ILE A 31 -10.85 -20.32 -1.75
C ILE A 31 -12.17 -19.53 -1.61
N GLY A 32 -12.36 -18.81 -0.49
CA GLY A 32 -13.55 -17.98 -0.28
C GLY A 32 -13.70 -16.92 -1.35
N TYR A 33 -12.62 -16.19 -1.67
CA TYR A 33 -12.61 -15.18 -2.73
C TYR A 33 -12.82 -15.81 -4.12
N PHE A 34 -12.25 -16.98 -4.38
CA PHE A 34 -12.46 -17.66 -5.65
C PHE A 34 -13.95 -17.98 -5.88
N ILE A 35 -14.67 -18.41 -4.85
CA ILE A 35 -16.13 -18.68 -4.93
C ILE A 35 -16.93 -17.38 -5.08
N ALA A 36 -16.53 -16.30 -4.37
CA ALA A 36 -17.24 -15.02 -4.38
C ALA A 36 -16.88 -14.14 -5.60
N MET A 37 -15.85 -14.51 -6.37
CA MET A 37 -15.29 -13.69 -7.45
C MET A 37 -16.30 -13.22 -8.49
N PRO A 38 -17.26 -14.03 -8.99
CA PRO A 38 -18.22 -13.56 -9.99
C PRO A 38 -18.99 -12.30 -9.54
N TYR A 39 -19.32 -12.23 -8.26
CA TYR A 39 -19.99 -11.05 -7.70
C TYR A 39 -19.02 -9.89 -7.43
N LEU A 40 -17.84 -10.18 -6.88
CA LEU A 40 -16.85 -9.15 -6.54
C LEU A 40 -16.22 -8.54 -7.78
N PHE A 41 -16.09 -9.31 -8.85
CA PHE A 41 -15.48 -8.84 -10.08
C PHE A 41 -16.28 -7.67 -10.66
N ASP A 42 -17.59 -7.83 -10.80
CA ASP A 42 -18.45 -6.80 -11.39
C ASP A 42 -18.62 -5.59 -10.47
N ASN A 43 -18.77 -5.82 -9.15
CA ASN A 43 -19.10 -4.73 -8.22
C ASN A 43 -17.88 -4.01 -7.60
N VAL A 44 -16.73 -4.68 -7.55
CA VAL A 44 -15.53 -4.10 -6.93
C VAL A 44 -14.43 -3.88 -7.96
N ILE A 45 -14.08 -4.93 -8.72
CA ILE A 45 -12.92 -4.85 -9.62
C ILE A 45 -13.22 -3.98 -10.84
N LEU A 46 -14.40 -4.11 -11.44
CA LEU A 46 -14.81 -3.32 -12.60
C LEU A 46 -15.46 -1.97 -12.25
N ALA A 47 -15.73 -1.71 -10.96
CA ALA A 47 -16.32 -0.45 -10.55
C ALA A 47 -15.58 0.81 -11.05
N PRO A 48 -14.23 0.88 -11.05
CA PRO A 48 -13.49 2.02 -11.59
C PRO A 48 -13.65 2.23 -13.12
N CYS A 49 -14.15 1.23 -13.86
CA CYS A 49 -14.42 1.37 -15.29
C CYS A 49 -15.71 2.13 -15.60
N HIS A 50 -16.59 2.31 -14.60
CA HIS A 50 -17.88 2.94 -14.77
C HIS A 50 -17.83 4.43 -14.38
N ASN A 51 -18.59 5.24 -15.09
CA ASN A 51 -18.64 6.69 -14.85
C ASN A 51 -19.24 7.08 -13.48
N ASP A 52 -20.02 6.19 -12.87
CA ASP A 52 -20.68 6.38 -11.56
C ASP A 52 -19.76 6.10 -10.37
N PHE A 53 -18.47 5.85 -10.63
CA PHE A 53 -17.53 5.62 -9.55
C PHE A 53 -17.29 6.89 -8.74
N ILE A 54 -17.31 6.76 -7.41
CA ILE A 54 -17.32 7.87 -6.45
C ILE A 54 -16.21 8.91 -6.68
N PHE A 55 -15.05 8.46 -7.19
CA PHE A 55 -13.92 9.34 -7.47
C PHE A 55 -14.20 10.28 -8.65
N TYR A 56 -14.90 9.82 -9.69
CA TYR A 56 -15.23 10.65 -10.85
C TYR A 56 -16.27 11.72 -10.52
N ASP A 57 -17.18 11.42 -9.58
CA ASP A 57 -18.09 12.42 -9.03
C ASP A 57 -17.33 13.53 -8.30
N LEU A 58 -16.33 13.15 -7.50
CA LEU A 58 -15.44 14.10 -6.83
C LEU A 58 -14.66 14.96 -7.83
N LEU A 59 -14.11 14.34 -8.89
CA LEU A 59 -13.40 15.07 -9.94
C LEU A 59 -14.32 16.08 -10.66
N ARG A 60 -15.53 15.68 -11.00
CA ARG A 60 -16.53 16.56 -11.62
C ARG A 60 -16.88 17.73 -10.70
N TRP A 61 -17.08 17.47 -9.42
CA TRP A 61 -17.35 18.51 -8.44
C TRP A 61 -16.19 19.51 -8.31
N ILE A 62 -14.95 19.04 -8.27
CA ILE A 62 -13.74 19.88 -8.25
C ILE A 62 -13.65 20.71 -9.52
N GLY A 63 -13.83 20.11 -10.70
CA GLY A 63 -13.82 20.80 -11.99
C GLY A 63 -14.83 21.93 -12.04
N GLN A 64 -16.06 21.69 -11.59
CA GLN A 64 -17.13 22.69 -11.53
C GLN A 64 -16.80 23.83 -10.54
N ARG A 65 -16.17 23.52 -9.40
CA ARG A 65 -15.82 24.53 -8.37
C ARG A 65 -14.69 25.44 -8.79
N LEU A 66 -13.72 24.89 -9.57
CA LEU A 66 -12.55 25.62 -10.03
C LEU A 66 -12.72 26.22 -11.45
N ASP A 67 -13.93 26.09 -12.02
CA ASP A 67 -14.24 26.51 -13.40
C ASP A 67 -13.26 25.94 -14.46
N LEU A 68 -12.83 24.68 -14.21
CA LEU A 68 -11.96 23.96 -15.13
C LEU A 68 -12.82 23.29 -16.20
N GLN A 69 -12.83 23.87 -17.41
CA GLN A 69 -13.57 23.34 -18.57
C GLN A 69 -12.77 22.28 -19.35
N ASP A 70 -11.76 21.69 -18.73
CA ASP A 70 -10.95 20.65 -19.37
C ASP A 70 -11.76 19.36 -19.52
N GLU A 71 -11.65 18.71 -20.65
CA GLU A 71 -12.27 17.42 -20.98
C GLU A 71 -11.95 16.36 -19.92
N PHE A 72 -10.76 16.43 -19.31
CA PHE A 72 -10.37 15.53 -18.24
C PHE A 72 -11.32 15.56 -17.03
N PHE A 73 -11.96 16.69 -16.73
CA PHE A 73 -12.88 16.82 -15.60
C PHE A 73 -14.36 16.63 -15.97
N THR A 74 -14.72 16.89 -17.23
CA THR A 74 -16.12 17.00 -17.67
C THR A 74 -16.61 15.83 -18.52
N GLN A 75 -15.69 15.14 -19.22
CA GLN A 75 -16.06 14.09 -20.19
C GLN A 75 -16.56 12.82 -19.49
N GLU A 76 -17.62 12.23 -20.04
CA GLU A 76 -18.06 10.89 -19.66
C GLU A 76 -17.01 9.85 -20.00
N PHE A 77 -16.81 8.91 -19.09
CA PHE A 77 -15.72 7.97 -19.14
C PHE A 77 -16.24 6.52 -19.14
N HIS A 78 -15.96 5.81 -20.20
CA HIS A 78 -16.27 4.39 -20.31
C HIS A 78 -15.05 3.64 -20.85
N VAL A 79 -14.56 2.68 -20.09
CA VAL A 79 -13.48 1.78 -20.52
C VAL A 79 -14.08 0.50 -21.07
N LYS A 80 -13.79 0.21 -22.35
CA LYS A 80 -14.09 -1.09 -22.94
C LYS A 80 -12.91 -2.03 -22.72
N LEU A 81 -13.10 -3.02 -21.87
CA LEU A 81 -12.12 -4.08 -21.68
C LEU A 81 -12.30 -5.16 -22.75
N VAL A 82 -11.19 -5.59 -23.34
CA VAL A 82 -11.17 -6.64 -24.36
C VAL A 82 -10.39 -7.83 -23.83
N ASN A 83 -10.99 -9.01 -23.94
CA ASN A 83 -10.27 -10.26 -23.69
C ASN A 83 -9.69 -10.80 -24.99
N ILE A 84 -8.37 -10.84 -25.08
CA ILE A 84 -7.65 -11.30 -26.28
C ILE A 84 -7.25 -12.77 -26.15
N ASN A 85 -6.99 -13.24 -24.93
CA ASN A 85 -6.49 -14.60 -24.67
C ASN A 85 -7.60 -15.51 -24.16
N LEU A 86 -7.78 -16.67 -24.76
CA LEU A 86 -8.82 -17.65 -24.42
C LEU A 86 -8.79 -18.05 -22.93
N ALA A 87 -7.61 -18.25 -22.36
CA ALA A 87 -7.43 -18.67 -20.99
C ALA A 87 -7.39 -17.51 -19.97
N ALA A 88 -7.35 -16.25 -20.42
CA ALA A 88 -7.22 -15.07 -19.55
C ALA A 88 -8.31 -14.99 -18.48
N PRO A 89 -9.62 -15.22 -18.74
CA PRO A 89 -10.65 -15.14 -17.72
C PRO A 89 -10.40 -16.06 -16.53
N PHE A 90 -9.89 -17.27 -16.78
CA PHE A 90 -9.56 -18.22 -15.71
C PHE A 90 -8.37 -17.74 -14.87
N PHE A 91 -7.27 -17.32 -15.52
CA PHE A 91 -6.09 -16.82 -14.81
C PHE A 91 -6.37 -15.52 -14.07
N VAL A 92 -7.14 -14.62 -14.67
CA VAL A 92 -7.59 -13.38 -14.02
C VAL A 92 -8.43 -13.69 -12.78
N HIS A 93 -9.38 -14.60 -12.88
CA HIS A 93 -10.19 -15.04 -11.73
C HIS A 93 -9.30 -15.56 -10.59
N MET A 94 -8.36 -16.44 -10.92
CA MET A 94 -7.46 -17.06 -9.93
C MET A 94 -6.51 -16.02 -9.31
N SER A 95 -5.87 -15.15 -10.13
CA SER A 95 -4.93 -14.13 -9.65
C SER A 95 -5.64 -13.06 -8.82
N THR A 96 -6.84 -12.64 -9.21
CA THR A 96 -7.62 -11.66 -8.45
C THR A 96 -8.04 -12.22 -7.09
N ALA A 97 -8.51 -13.48 -7.02
CA ALA A 97 -8.84 -14.14 -5.77
C ALA A 97 -7.60 -14.26 -4.86
N PHE A 98 -6.45 -14.59 -5.43
CA PHE A 98 -5.17 -14.63 -4.74
C PHE A 98 -4.82 -13.28 -4.12
N TRP A 99 -4.80 -12.19 -4.90
CA TRP A 99 -4.42 -10.87 -4.42
C TRP A 99 -5.39 -10.28 -3.40
N MET A 100 -6.70 -10.46 -3.60
CA MET A 100 -7.71 -10.04 -2.63
C MET A 100 -7.57 -10.77 -1.30
N SER A 101 -7.22 -12.07 -1.33
CA SER A 101 -6.96 -12.83 -0.11
C SER A 101 -5.71 -12.36 0.62
N VAL A 102 -4.64 -11.96 -0.10
CA VAL A 102 -3.43 -11.37 0.49
C VAL A 102 -3.77 -10.07 1.21
N VAL A 103 -4.50 -9.16 0.57
CA VAL A 103 -4.92 -7.88 1.18
C VAL A 103 -5.75 -8.12 2.43
N THR A 104 -6.72 -9.04 2.37
CA THR A 104 -7.61 -9.32 3.51
C THR A 104 -6.91 -10.09 4.63
N ALA A 105 -5.88 -10.89 4.32
CA ALA A 105 -5.07 -11.59 5.32
C ALA A 105 -4.09 -10.67 6.07
N ALA A 106 -3.87 -9.43 5.61
CA ALA A 106 -2.89 -8.51 6.21
C ALA A 106 -3.07 -8.30 7.73
N PRO A 107 -4.27 -8.11 8.31
CA PRO A 107 -4.42 -7.98 9.76
C PRO A 107 -3.94 -9.22 10.53
N TYR A 108 -4.23 -10.40 9.99
CA TYR A 108 -3.78 -11.64 10.59
C TYR A 108 -2.26 -11.79 10.46
N PHE A 109 -1.69 -11.39 9.35
CA PHE A 109 -0.24 -11.37 9.14
C PHE A 109 0.46 -10.43 10.15
N PHE A 110 -0.04 -9.21 10.36
CA PHE A 110 0.49 -8.28 11.37
C PHE A 110 0.34 -8.83 12.78
N TYR A 111 -0.77 -9.51 13.09
CA TYR A 111 -0.97 -10.18 14.38
C TYR A 111 0.05 -11.31 14.60
N GLU A 112 0.32 -12.15 13.61
CA GLU A 112 1.31 -13.23 13.73
C GLU A 112 2.74 -12.69 13.82
N ILE A 113 3.08 -11.61 13.11
CA ILE A 113 4.35 -10.89 13.30
C ILE A 113 4.47 -10.41 14.74
N TRP A 114 3.42 -9.79 15.30
CA TRP A 114 3.41 -9.38 16.69
C TRP A 114 3.69 -10.55 17.62
N ARG A 115 3.02 -11.64 17.44
CA ARG A 115 3.18 -12.84 18.26
C ARG A 115 4.59 -13.41 18.20
N PHE A 116 5.21 -13.35 17.04
CA PHE A 116 6.58 -13.81 16.80
C PHE A 116 7.63 -12.89 17.44
N VAL A 117 7.44 -11.57 17.34
CA VAL A 117 8.41 -10.58 17.84
C VAL A 117 8.25 -10.30 19.33
N SER A 118 7.04 -10.40 19.86
CA SER A 118 6.70 -10.06 21.26
C SER A 118 7.58 -10.73 22.32
N PRO A 119 7.99 -12.01 22.22
CA PRO A 119 8.87 -12.64 23.21
C PRO A 119 10.27 -12.04 23.27
N ALA A 120 10.77 -11.48 22.14
CA ALA A 120 12.10 -10.88 22.04
C ALA A 120 12.18 -9.43 22.54
N LEU A 121 11.02 -8.80 22.89
CA LEU A 121 10.94 -7.42 23.34
C LEU A 121 10.94 -7.31 24.85
N TYR A 122 11.56 -6.24 25.38
CA TYR A 122 11.47 -5.89 26.79
C TYR A 122 10.02 -5.56 27.20
N PRO A 123 9.62 -5.82 28.47
CA PRO A 123 8.25 -5.59 28.94
C PRO A 123 7.72 -4.16 28.69
N ASN A 124 8.60 -3.17 28.78
CA ASN A 124 8.27 -1.76 28.54
C ASN A 124 7.99 -1.45 27.06
N GLU A 125 8.58 -2.20 26.13
CA GLU A 125 8.47 -1.99 24.69
C GLU A 125 7.26 -2.72 24.09
N ARG A 126 6.84 -3.84 24.68
CA ARG A 126 5.73 -4.68 24.18
C ARG A 126 4.44 -3.90 23.94
N LYS A 127 4.08 -2.97 24.83
CA LYS A 127 2.87 -2.15 24.68
C LYS A 127 2.98 -1.19 23.49
N GLY A 128 4.16 -0.58 23.29
CA GLY A 128 4.43 0.34 22.20
C GLY A 128 4.35 -0.36 20.84
N VAL A 129 5.05 -1.48 20.67
CA VAL A 129 5.10 -2.23 19.41
C VAL A 129 3.74 -2.85 19.08
N ARG A 130 2.98 -3.37 20.07
CA ARG A 130 1.62 -3.84 19.85
C ARG A 130 0.70 -2.74 19.31
N LYS A 131 0.77 -1.54 19.90
CA LYS A 131 -0.01 -0.38 19.43
C LYS A 131 0.41 0.03 18.01
N ALA A 132 1.71 0.00 17.74
CA ALA A 132 2.25 0.34 16.44
C ALA A 132 1.78 -0.61 15.33
N LEU A 133 1.80 -1.92 15.57
CA LEU A 133 1.29 -2.91 14.59
C LEU A 133 -0.23 -2.80 14.37
N GLY A 134 -0.99 -2.42 15.42
CA GLY A 134 -2.41 -2.08 15.22
C GLY A 134 -2.61 -0.85 14.34
N ILE A 135 -1.78 0.20 14.54
CA ILE A 135 -1.78 1.39 13.68
C ILE A 135 -1.35 1.01 12.26
N GLY A 136 -0.32 0.17 12.09
CA GLY A 136 0.11 -0.34 10.81
C GLY A 136 -1.02 -1.01 10.05
N THR A 137 -1.73 -1.93 10.67
CA THR A 137 -2.90 -2.57 10.03
C THR A 137 -3.89 -1.54 9.49
N VAL A 138 -4.18 -0.48 10.25
CA VAL A 138 -5.07 0.60 9.82
C VAL A 138 -4.45 1.39 8.66
N MET A 139 -3.16 1.74 8.76
CA MET A 139 -2.42 2.45 7.71
C MET A 139 -2.38 1.65 6.41
N PHE A 140 -2.16 0.35 6.48
CA PHE A 140 -2.21 -0.54 5.32
C PHE A 140 -3.55 -0.43 4.58
N PHE A 141 -4.67 -0.52 5.30
CA PHE A 141 -5.99 -0.39 4.67
C PHE A 141 -6.26 1.02 4.15
N ILE A 142 -5.80 2.06 4.83
CA ILE A 142 -5.87 3.43 4.29
C ILE A 142 -5.10 3.50 2.95
N GLY A 143 -3.92 2.89 2.87
CA GLY A 143 -3.14 2.79 1.63
C GLY A 143 -3.88 2.05 0.53
N VAL A 144 -4.45 0.87 0.83
CA VAL A 144 -5.28 0.09 -0.10
C VAL A 144 -6.48 0.90 -0.61
N LEU A 145 -7.20 1.58 0.29
CA LEU A 145 -8.35 2.42 -0.08
C LEU A 145 -7.93 3.62 -0.94
N LEU A 146 -6.82 4.26 -0.61
CA LEU A 146 -6.28 5.37 -1.41
C LEU A 146 -5.84 4.88 -2.79
N GLY A 147 -5.19 3.73 -2.86
CA GLY A 147 -4.85 3.05 -4.12
C GLY A 147 -6.08 2.76 -4.98
N TYR A 148 -7.13 2.20 -4.37
CA TYR A 148 -8.37 1.82 -5.03
C TYR A 148 -9.25 3.01 -5.44
N PHE A 149 -9.46 3.98 -4.53
CA PHE A 149 -10.40 5.08 -4.78
C PHE A 149 -9.77 6.28 -5.48
N MET A 150 -8.46 6.46 -5.44
CA MET A 150 -7.81 7.66 -5.97
C MET A 150 -6.74 7.35 -7.01
N VAL A 151 -5.69 6.60 -6.63
CA VAL A 151 -4.51 6.41 -7.50
C VAL A 151 -4.89 5.64 -8.77
N TYR A 152 -5.57 4.52 -8.61
CA TYR A 152 -5.93 3.68 -9.75
C TYR A 152 -6.94 4.34 -10.71
N PRO A 153 -8.08 4.91 -10.26
CA PRO A 153 -9.02 5.58 -11.15
C PRO A 153 -8.43 6.77 -11.89
N LEU A 154 -7.54 7.54 -11.23
CA LEU A 154 -6.84 8.67 -11.85
C LEU A 154 -5.91 8.19 -12.97
N THR A 155 -5.16 7.13 -12.72
CA THR A 155 -4.28 6.48 -13.69
C THR A 155 -5.08 5.90 -14.86
N LEU A 156 -6.15 5.17 -14.56
CA LEU A 156 -7.02 4.55 -15.55
C LEU A 156 -7.62 5.61 -16.48
N ARG A 157 -8.14 6.70 -15.91
CA ARG A 157 -8.72 7.80 -16.66
C ARG A 157 -7.68 8.46 -17.58
N PHE A 158 -6.49 8.75 -17.06
CA PHE A 158 -5.42 9.34 -17.88
C PHE A 158 -5.03 8.44 -19.05
N LEU A 159 -4.72 7.17 -18.78
CA LEU A 159 -4.24 6.25 -19.81
C LEU A 159 -5.30 5.93 -20.88
N SER A 160 -6.57 5.89 -20.51
CA SER A 160 -7.65 5.62 -21.44
C SER A 160 -8.03 6.85 -22.29
N THR A 161 -7.87 8.06 -21.73
CA THR A 161 -8.19 9.32 -22.43
C THR A 161 -7.04 9.77 -23.33
N TYR A 162 -5.78 9.40 -22.98
CA TYR A 162 -4.62 9.80 -23.76
C TYR A 162 -4.60 9.10 -25.13
N GLN A 163 -4.82 9.86 -26.19
CA GLN A 163 -4.81 9.37 -27.58
C GLN A 163 -3.79 10.14 -28.41
N LEU A 164 -2.98 9.41 -29.16
CA LEU A 164 -2.03 10.01 -30.10
C LEU A 164 -2.71 10.48 -31.40
N SER A 165 -3.77 9.80 -31.80
CA SER A 165 -4.53 10.08 -33.03
C SER A 165 -5.98 9.61 -32.87
N ALA A 166 -6.94 10.41 -33.36
CA ALA A 166 -8.35 10.03 -33.38
C ALA A 166 -8.66 8.82 -34.28
N ALA A 167 -7.70 8.44 -35.13
CA ALA A 167 -7.82 7.25 -36.00
C ALA A 167 -7.49 5.93 -35.26
N ILE A 168 -6.94 5.99 -34.04
CA ILE A 168 -6.53 4.82 -33.29
C ILE A 168 -7.41 4.75 -32.01
N GLU A 169 -8.30 3.78 -31.97
CA GLU A 169 -9.14 3.53 -30.77
C GLU A 169 -8.31 2.82 -29.69
N ASN A 170 -8.27 3.40 -28.48
CA ASN A 170 -7.60 2.78 -27.35
C ASN A 170 -8.43 1.61 -26.82
N GLN A 171 -7.88 0.39 -26.93
CA GLN A 171 -8.48 -0.82 -26.35
C GLN A 171 -7.60 -1.36 -25.25
N MET A 172 -8.17 -1.52 -24.06
CA MET A 172 -7.45 -2.04 -22.91
C MET A 172 -7.70 -3.54 -22.75
N SER A 173 -6.64 -4.34 -22.68
CA SER A 173 -6.80 -5.77 -22.41
C SER A 173 -7.16 -6.04 -20.94
N LEU A 174 -7.99 -7.06 -20.71
CA LEU A 174 -8.40 -7.49 -19.38
C LEU A 174 -7.19 -7.78 -18.47
N ASN A 175 -6.15 -8.45 -18.98
CA ASN A 175 -4.94 -8.76 -18.22
C ASN A 175 -4.22 -7.48 -17.78
N SER A 176 -3.99 -6.55 -18.71
CA SER A 176 -3.31 -5.29 -18.40
C SER A 176 -4.08 -4.47 -17.36
N TYR A 177 -5.41 -4.46 -17.43
CA TYR A 177 -6.27 -3.84 -16.44
C TYR A 177 -6.04 -4.41 -15.05
N ILE A 178 -6.13 -5.74 -14.91
CA ILE A 178 -6.00 -6.43 -13.61
C ILE A 178 -4.58 -6.31 -13.06
N ASP A 179 -3.55 -6.46 -13.88
CA ASP A 179 -2.16 -6.35 -13.44
C ASP A 179 -1.85 -4.95 -12.88
N ASN A 180 -2.28 -3.90 -13.59
CA ASN A 180 -2.15 -2.52 -13.12
C ASN A 180 -2.96 -2.27 -11.83
N PHE A 181 -4.22 -2.72 -11.80
CA PHE A 181 -5.09 -2.57 -10.65
C PHE A 181 -4.48 -3.19 -9.39
N MET A 182 -4.11 -4.46 -9.47
CA MET A 182 -3.58 -5.20 -8.33
C MET A 182 -2.24 -4.64 -7.86
N MET A 183 -1.35 -4.30 -8.80
CA MET A 183 -0.04 -3.75 -8.48
C MET A 183 -0.18 -2.42 -7.75
N LEU A 184 -0.96 -1.46 -8.27
CA LEU A 184 -1.11 -0.15 -7.66
C LEU A 184 -1.80 -0.23 -6.29
N VAL A 185 -2.88 -0.98 -6.16
CA VAL A 185 -3.63 -1.08 -4.90
C VAL A 185 -2.81 -1.75 -3.80
N LEU A 186 -2.13 -2.87 -4.13
CA LEU A 186 -1.30 -3.58 -3.14
C LEU A 186 -0.06 -2.77 -2.75
N CYS A 187 0.64 -2.21 -3.73
CA CYS A 187 1.86 -1.44 -3.45
C CYS A 187 1.54 -0.16 -2.66
N MET A 188 0.40 0.47 -2.88
CA MET A 188 -0.06 1.58 -2.03
C MET A 188 -0.31 1.12 -0.60
N GLY A 189 -0.96 -0.04 -0.39
CA GLY A 189 -1.11 -0.62 0.94
C GLY A 189 0.23 -0.83 1.64
N LEU A 190 1.18 -1.46 0.97
CA LEU A 190 2.53 -1.70 1.50
C LEU A 190 3.32 -0.40 1.74
N ALA A 191 3.18 0.58 0.85
CA ALA A 191 3.85 1.87 0.99
C ALA A 191 3.38 2.64 2.24
N PHE A 192 2.12 2.49 2.64
CA PHE A 192 1.60 3.10 3.85
C PHE A 192 2.18 2.51 5.15
N GLU A 193 2.90 1.38 5.07
CA GLU A 193 3.69 0.85 6.18
C GLU A 193 5.04 1.58 6.38
N LEU A 194 5.50 2.40 5.43
CA LEU A 194 6.77 3.13 5.55
C LEU A 194 6.91 3.93 6.85
N PRO A 195 5.90 4.70 7.31
CA PRO A 195 5.99 5.42 8.58
C PRO A 195 6.15 4.50 9.78
N LEU A 196 5.47 3.34 9.78
CA LEU A 196 5.59 2.35 10.85
C LEU A 196 6.97 1.70 10.85
N VAL A 197 7.47 1.29 9.68
CA VAL A 197 8.80 0.67 9.55
C VAL A 197 9.90 1.63 10.00
N THR A 198 9.85 2.89 9.56
CA THR A 198 10.83 3.91 9.96
C THR A 198 10.75 4.22 11.45
N TRP A 199 9.56 4.23 12.04
CA TRP A 199 9.40 4.40 13.48
C TRP A 199 9.98 3.21 14.26
N LEU A 200 9.74 1.97 13.83
CA LEU A 200 10.34 0.77 14.45
C LEU A 200 11.87 0.81 14.36
N LEU A 201 12.42 1.16 13.21
CA LEU A 201 13.88 1.31 13.03
C LEU A 201 14.45 2.41 13.93
N SER A 202 13.68 3.47 14.18
CA SER A 202 14.08 4.53 15.10
C SER A 202 14.09 4.07 16.57
N LEU A 203 13.14 3.22 16.97
CA LEU A 203 13.17 2.62 18.31
C LEU A 203 14.41 1.75 18.53
N LEU A 204 14.85 1.04 17.50
CA LEU A 204 16.08 0.24 17.52
C LEU A 204 17.35 1.09 17.43
N GLY A 205 17.23 2.43 17.32
CA GLY A 205 18.37 3.34 17.18
C GLY A 205 19.07 3.31 15.83
N LEU A 206 18.50 2.61 14.83
CA LEU A 206 19.08 2.49 13.49
C LEU A 206 18.82 3.71 12.61
N VAL A 207 17.69 4.41 12.84
CA VAL A 207 17.28 5.58 12.06
C VAL A 207 16.96 6.73 12.99
N HIS A 208 17.53 7.91 12.72
CA HIS A 208 17.30 9.13 13.49
C HIS A 208 16.64 10.19 12.61
N LYS A 209 15.87 11.09 13.21
CA LYS A 209 15.18 12.18 12.52
C LYS A 209 16.14 13.10 11.76
N THR A 210 17.30 13.39 12.34
CA THR A 210 18.36 14.16 11.70
C THR A 210 18.90 13.50 10.43
N PHE A 211 19.02 12.16 10.43
CA PHE A 211 19.42 11.38 9.26
C PHE A 211 18.39 11.53 8.13
N LEU A 212 17.11 11.28 8.40
CA LEU A 212 16.05 11.42 7.39
C LEU A 212 15.99 12.85 6.83
N ARG A 213 16.06 13.88 7.69
CA ARG A 213 16.08 15.28 7.26
C ARG A 213 17.26 15.63 6.35
N LYS A 214 18.45 15.11 6.67
CA LYS A 214 19.66 15.34 5.88
C LYS A 214 19.58 14.71 4.49
N TYR A 215 18.96 13.53 4.38
CA TYR A 215 18.86 12.76 3.15
C TYR A 215 17.58 12.96 2.34
N ARG A 216 16.78 14.00 2.61
CA ARG A 216 15.53 14.31 1.86
C ARG A 216 15.71 14.32 0.35
N ARG A 217 16.79 14.93 -0.16
CA ARG A 217 17.07 15.00 -1.60
C ARG A 217 17.27 13.61 -2.22
N HIS A 218 17.96 12.73 -1.51
CA HIS A 218 18.15 11.35 -1.96
C HIS A 218 16.85 10.54 -1.84
N ALA A 219 16.06 10.78 -0.81
CA ALA A 219 14.76 10.14 -0.63
C ALA A 219 13.81 10.45 -1.80
N VAL A 220 13.78 11.69 -2.31
CA VAL A 220 12.98 12.02 -3.50
C VAL A 220 13.39 11.16 -4.69
N VAL A 221 14.69 11.01 -4.95
CA VAL A 221 15.19 10.15 -6.05
C VAL A 221 14.77 8.69 -5.86
N ILE A 222 14.93 8.16 -4.62
CA ILE A 222 14.55 6.78 -4.29
C ILE A 222 13.04 6.59 -4.46
N ILE A 223 12.22 7.57 -4.03
CA ILE A 223 10.77 7.55 -4.18
C ILE A 223 10.36 7.53 -5.65
N VAL A 224 11.00 8.34 -6.50
CA VAL A 224 10.74 8.35 -7.95
C VAL A 224 11.10 7.00 -8.58
N ILE A 225 12.25 6.42 -8.21
CA ILE A 225 12.64 5.09 -8.67
C ILE A 225 11.65 4.03 -8.19
N ALA A 226 11.25 4.06 -6.91
CA ALA A 226 10.26 3.15 -6.34
C ALA A 226 8.91 3.28 -7.06
N SER A 227 8.46 4.52 -7.33
CA SER A 227 7.24 4.77 -8.09
C SER A 227 7.32 4.21 -9.50
N ALA A 228 8.47 4.33 -10.17
CA ALA A 228 8.67 3.76 -11.50
C ALA A 228 8.64 2.21 -11.51
N ILE A 229 9.05 1.58 -10.41
CA ILE A 229 8.95 0.11 -10.26
C ILE A 229 7.51 -0.32 -9.97
N ILE A 230 6.78 0.47 -9.15
CA ILE A 230 5.39 0.22 -8.79
C ILE A 230 4.44 0.41 -9.99
N THR A 231 4.75 1.36 -10.88
CA THR A 231 3.90 1.68 -12.03
C THR A 231 4.29 0.84 -13.24
N PRO A 232 3.48 -0.18 -13.65
CA PRO A 232 3.83 -1.05 -14.78
C PRO A 232 3.89 -0.31 -16.12
N THR A 233 3.17 0.81 -16.24
CA THR A 233 3.09 1.62 -17.47
C THR A 233 4.29 2.54 -17.67
N GLY A 234 5.00 2.90 -16.58
CA GLY A 234 6.19 3.76 -16.61
C GLY A 234 5.95 5.17 -17.16
N ASP A 235 4.70 5.60 -17.32
CA ASP A 235 4.36 6.93 -17.81
C ASP A 235 4.58 8.00 -16.71
N PRO A 236 4.99 9.23 -17.08
CA PRO A 236 5.30 10.29 -16.12
C PRO A 236 4.12 10.73 -15.25
N PHE A 237 2.89 10.62 -15.77
CA PHE A 237 1.69 11.01 -15.03
C PHE A 237 1.41 10.03 -13.89
N THR A 238 1.28 8.73 -14.19
CA THR A 238 1.06 7.69 -13.18
C THR A 238 2.19 7.66 -12.16
N LEU A 239 3.45 7.81 -12.63
CA LEU A 239 4.60 7.91 -11.75
C LEU A 239 4.45 9.06 -10.73
N THR A 240 4.01 10.23 -11.20
CA THR A 240 3.80 11.40 -10.32
C THR A 240 2.65 11.16 -9.34
N VAL A 241 1.54 10.57 -9.80
CA VAL A 241 0.38 10.24 -8.96
C VAL A 241 0.75 9.28 -7.83
N VAL A 242 1.67 8.34 -8.06
CA VAL A 242 2.18 7.43 -7.03
C VAL A 242 3.26 8.09 -6.16
N ALA A 243 4.17 8.86 -6.77
CA ALA A 243 5.28 9.49 -6.04
C ALA A 243 4.83 10.51 -4.98
N VAL A 244 3.76 11.27 -5.26
CA VAL A 244 3.25 12.29 -4.32
C VAL A 244 2.81 11.68 -2.99
N PRO A 245 1.92 10.68 -2.92
CA PRO A 245 1.59 10.01 -1.66
C PRO A 245 2.81 9.40 -0.96
N LEU A 246 3.73 8.77 -1.69
CA LEU A 246 4.95 8.21 -1.12
C LEU A 246 5.82 9.28 -0.46
N TYR A 247 5.95 10.44 -1.09
CA TYR A 247 6.70 11.57 -0.52
C TYR A 247 6.02 12.12 0.74
N LEU A 248 4.69 12.22 0.74
CA LEU A 248 3.92 12.63 1.93
C LEU A 248 4.11 11.63 3.09
N LEU A 249 4.14 10.33 2.81
CA LEU A 249 4.43 9.30 3.82
C LEU A 249 5.86 9.39 4.36
N TYR A 250 6.82 9.73 3.52
CA TYR A 250 8.19 9.99 3.97
C TYR A 250 8.27 11.18 4.92
N GLU A 251 7.62 12.31 4.60
CA GLU A 251 7.56 13.47 5.50
C GLU A 251 6.80 13.15 6.79
N LEU A 252 5.71 12.37 6.71
CA LEU A 252 5.00 11.86 7.89
C LEU A 252 5.91 11.01 8.78
N SER A 253 6.75 10.15 8.17
CA SER A 253 7.74 9.34 8.89
C SER A 253 8.72 10.21 9.70
N ILE A 254 9.19 11.31 9.11
CA ILE A 254 10.07 12.28 9.80
C ILE A 254 9.36 12.92 11.01
N LEU A 255 8.04 13.21 10.88
CA LEU A 255 7.27 13.81 11.96
C LEU A 255 7.03 12.85 13.13
N MET A 256 6.89 11.54 12.85
CA MET A 256 6.62 10.51 13.86
C MET A 256 7.84 10.17 14.72
N ILE A 257 9.05 10.42 14.24
CA ILE A 257 10.31 10.14 14.97
C ILE A 257 10.62 11.31 15.91
N LYS A 258 10.84 11.01 17.19
CA LYS A 258 11.30 11.99 18.20
C LYS A 258 12.78 12.33 17.99
N ASP A 259 13.15 13.60 18.25
CA ASP A 259 14.55 14.01 18.28
C ASP A 259 15.20 13.53 19.59
N LYS A 260 16.23 12.67 19.48
CA LYS A 260 16.96 12.13 20.64
C LYS A 260 17.82 13.19 21.37
N LYS A 261 17.99 14.38 20.78
CA LYS A 261 18.80 15.47 21.38
C LYS A 261 18.18 16.14 22.61
N THR A 262 16.87 16.00 22.82
CA THR A 262 16.18 16.59 23.96
C THR A 262 16.32 15.76 25.24
N ASP A 263 16.57 14.47 25.10
CA ASP A 263 16.67 13.56 26.27
C ASP A 263 18.10 13.58 26.84
N ASP A 264 19.14 13.66 25.97
CA ASP A 264 20.56 13.73 26.40
C ASP A 264 20.88 15.10 27.04
N GLU A 265 20.29 16.21 26.52
CA GLU A 265 20.44 17.55 27.13
C GLU A 265 19.64 17.71 28.45
N ALA A 266 18.55 16.95 28.62
CA ALA A 266 17.79 16.94 29.88
C ALA A 266 18.49 16.14 30.99
N GLU A 267 19.15 15.01 30.64
CA GLU A 267 19.95 14.21 31.57
C GLU A 267 21.24 14.93 31.98
N GLU A 268 21.89 15.72 31.10
CA GLU A 268 23.06 16.53 31.47
C GLU A 268 22.70 17.67 32.42
N VAL A 269 21.54 18.27 32.30
CA VAL A 269 21.08 19.34 33.21
C VAL A 269 20.68 18.77 34.59
N GLU A 270 20.09 17.57 34.65
CA GLU A 270 19.77 16.92 35.96
C GLU A 270 21.00 16.39 36.69
N THR A 271 22.14 16.19 35.97
CA THR A 271 23.40 15.73 36.62
C THR A 271 24.30 16.89 37.07
N GLU A 272 24.00 18.14 36.66
CA GLU A 272 24.73 19.35 37.10
C GLU A 272 24.04 20.11 38.26
N GLU A 273 22.84 19.71 38.71
CA GLU A 273 22.19 20.19 39.95
C GLU A 273 22.42 19.20 41.09
#